data_fe95586bb554158f79d15240712e094b
#
_entry.id   fe95586bb554158f79d15240712e094b
#
_cell.length_a   1.000
_cell.length_b   1.000
_cell.length_c   1.000
_cell.angle_alpha   90.00
_cell.angle_beta   90.00
_cell.angle_gamma   90.00
#
_symmetry.space_group_name_H-M   'P 1'
#
loop_
_entity.id
_entity.type
_entity.pdbx_description
1 polymer ?
#
loop_
_entity_poly.entity_id
_entity_poly.type
_entity_poly.pdbx_seq_one_letter_code
_entity_poly.pdbx_strand_id
1 'polypeptide(L)'
;IWDLSIDLQRFKSLTSGHHMIMGRKTFESFPKPLPNRKHIVITRQANYAVPQGVVVVNSIEKAIEAIQNDEQPYIIGGGEIYKQALPYASIIELTRVHGNFEGDTYFPEIDLNQWEEIKREHILKDENHACDFSFITYKRSSNKPSNLTL
;
A
#
# COMPACT_ATOMS: atom_id res chain seq x y z
N ILE A 1 0.88 -9.84 -21.11
CA ILE A 1 0.24 -9.62 -19.82
C ILE A 1 1.23 -9.94 -18.70
N TRP A 2 1.31 -9.07 -17.76
CA TRP A 2 2.21 -9.19 -16.63
C TRP A 2 1.62 -10.12 -15.57
N ASP A 3 2.40 -11.09 -15.13
CA ASP A 3 2.00 -11.97 -14.03
C ASP A 3 2.38 -11.32 -12.69
N LEU A 4 1.37 -11.05 -11.85
CA LEU A 4 1.52 -10.38 -10.57
C LEU A 4 1.71 -11.35 -9.40
N SER A 5 1.91 -12.65 -9.64
CA SER A 5 1.91 -13.63 -8.56
C SER A 5 2.99 -13.38 -7.50
N ILE A 6 4.20 -13.01 -7.93
CA ILE A 6 5.30 -12.71 -7.00
C ILE A 6 5.00 -11.45 -6.20
N ASP A 7 4.49 -10.42 -6.86
CA ASP A 7 4.11 -9.16 -6.22
C ASP A 7 2.98 -9.37 -5.21
N LEU A 8 1.98 -10.16 -5.57
CA LEU A 8 0.88 -10.48 -4.67
C LEU A 8 1.35 -11.29 -3.46
N GLN A 9 2.25 -12.25 -3.65
CA GLN A 9 2.82 -13.01 -2.54
C GLN A 9 3.59 -12.11 -1.58
N ARG A 10 4.38 -11.18 -2.12
CA ARG A 10 5.11 -10.21 -1.30
C ARG A 10 4.16 -9.32 -0.53
N PHE A 11 3.11 -8.82 -1.17
CA PHE A 11 2.08 -8.02 -0.53
C PHE A 11 1.43 -8.77 0.63
N LYS A 12 1.02 -10.01 0.40
CA LYS A 12 0.39 -10.83 1.44
C LYS A 12 1.35 -11.10 2.61
N SER A 13 2.62 -11.33 2.31
CA SER A 13 3.63 -11.56 3.34
C SER A 13 3.88 -10.30 4.18
N LEU A 14 4.05 -9.14 3.53
CA LEU A 14 4.32 -7.89 4.22
C LEU A 14 3.16 -7.47 5.12
N THR A 15 1.93 -7.64 4.67
CA THR A 15 0.75 -7.11 5.36
C THR A 15 0.15 -8.06 6.38
N SER A 16 0.58 -9.33 6.42
CA SER A 16 0.02 -10.30 7.37
C SER A 16 0.25 -9.87 8.82
N GLY A 17 -0.82 -9.85 9.60
CA GLY A 17 -0.78 -9.41 10.99
C GLY A 17 -0.85 -7.90 11.17
N HIS A 18 -1.01 -7.13 10.11
CA HIS A 18 -1.01 -5.68 10.17
C HIS A 18 -2.35 -5.07 9.76
N HIS A 19 -2.56 -3.82 10.13
CA HIS A 19 -3.69 -3.04 9.63
C HIS A 19 -3.41 -2.60 8.20
N MET A 20 -4.43 -2.65 7.35
CA MET A 20 -4.37 -2.15 5.97
C MET A 20 -5.36 -1.01 5.81
N ILE A 21 -4.89 0.13 5.35
CA ILE A 21 -5.71 1.31 5.06
C ILE A 21 -5.84 1.43 3.55
N MET A 22 -7.06 1.56 3.06
CA MET A 22 -7.34 1.56 1.63
C MET A 22 -8.56 2.40 1.29
N GLY A 23 -8.66 2.78 0.02
CA GLY A 23 -9.89 3.37 -0.50
C GLY A 23 -10.93 2.30 -0.81
N ARG A 24 -12.18 2.74 -1.01
CA ARG A 24 -13.31 1.85 -1.26
C ARG A 24 -13.09 0.96 -2.49
N LYS A 25 -12.62 1.52 -3.59
CA LYS A 25 -12.44 0.75 -4.83
C LYS A 25 -11.40 -0.36 -4.67
N THR A 26 -10.34 -0.10 -3.92
CA THR A 26 -9.33 -1.12 -3.62
C THR A 26 -9.95 -2.23 -2.77
N PHE A 27 -10.74 -1.87 -1.76
CA PHE A 27 -11.43 -2.85 -0.95
C PHE A 27 -12.38 -3.72 -1.78
N GLU A 28 -13.13 -3.12 -2.70
CA GLU A 28 -14.07 -3.84 -3.55
C GLU A 28 -13.38 -4.74 -4.58
N SER A 29 -12.08 -4.54 -4.83
CA SER A 29 -11.32 -5.41 -5.72
C SER A 29 -11.02 -6.78 -5.09
N PHE A 30 -11.12 -6.90 -3.78
CA PHE A 30 -10.97 -8.20 -3.11
C PHE A 30 -12.29 -8.96 -3.14
N PRO A 31 -12.28 -10.27 -3.50
CA PRO A 31 -13.50 -11.08 -3.44
C PRO A 31 -14.07 -11.17 -2.02
N LYS A 32 -13.19 -11.13 -1.02
CA LYS A 32 -13.52 -11.13 0.40
C LYS A 32 -12.36 -10.49 1.17
N PRO A 33 -12.56 -10.04 2.42
CA PRO A 33 -11.47 -9.52 3.23
C PRO A 33 -10.35 -10.57 3.38
N LEU A 34 -9.10 -10.09 3.34
CA LEU A 34 -7.96 -10.98 3.49
C LEU A 34 -7.84 -11.45 4.96
N PRO A 35 -7.48 -12.72 5.19
CA PRO A 35 -7.37 -13.23 6.55
C PRO A 35 -6.17 -12.61 7.29
N ASN A 36 -6.26 -12.61 8.62
CA ASN A 36 -5.20 -12.16 9.53
C ASN A 36 -4.77 -10.70 9.31
N ARG A 37 -5.71 -9.85 8.85
CA ARG A 37 -5.46 -8.42 8.67
C ARG A 37 -6.70 -7.65 9.06
N LYS A 38 -6.49 -6.44 9.57
CA LYS A 38 -7.60 -5.54 9.82
C LYS A 38 -7.71 -4.54 8.68
N HIS A 39 -8.90 -4.45 8.09
CA HIS A 39 -9.17 -3.56 6.96
C HIS A 39 -9.77 -2.27 7.46
N ILE A 40 -9.18 -1.15 7.06
CA ILE A 40 -9.71 0.20 7.32
C ILE A 40 -9.97 0.83 5.97
N VAL A 41 -11.23 1.11 5.66
CA VAL A 41 -11.67 1.61 4.36
C VAL A 41 -12.02 3.08 4.47
N ILE A 42 -11.44 3.90 3.60
CA ILE A 42 -11.73 5.32 3.52
C ILE A 42 -12.75 5.55 2.40
N THR A 43 -13.91 6.11 2.74
CA THR A 43 -14.93 6.46 1.75
C THR A 43 -15.75 7.64 2.25
N ARG A 44 -16.22 8.46 1.31
CA ARG A 44 -17.16 9.56 1.61
C ARG A 44 -18.62 9.08 1.65
N GLN A 45 -18.87 7.82 1.25
CA GLN A 45 -20.23 7.29 1.27
C GLN A 45 -20.71 7.06 2.69
N ALA A 46 -21.82 7.69 3.04
CA ALA A 46 -22.49 7.43 4.30
C ALA A 46 -23.12 6.03 4.26
N ASN A 47 -23.07 5.33 5.40
CA ASN A 47 -23.70 4.01 5.54
C ASN A 47 -23.15 2.95 4.54
N TYR A 48 -21.88 3.04 4.19
CA TYR A 48 -21.23 2.04 3.35
C TYR A 48 -21.21 0.70 4.10
N ALA A 49 -21.83 -0.31 3.51
CA ALA A 49 -21.95 -1.63 4.12
C ALA A 49 -20.69 -2.45 3.94
N VAL A 50 -20.18 -3.02 5.04
CA VAL A 50 -18.96 -3.84 5.04
C VAL A 50 -19.16 -5.07 5.91
N PRO A 51 -18.36 -6.15 5.66
CA PRO A 51 -18.37 -7.30 6.55
C PRO A 51 -17.97 -6.95 7.97
N GLN A 52 -18.35 -7.79 8.92
CA GLN A 52 -17.99 -7.62 10.32
C GLN A 52 -16.45 -7.57 10.47
N GLY A 53 -15.97 -6.67 11.29
CA GLY A 53 -14.55 -6.49 11.54
C GLY A 53 -13.86 -5.48 10.62
N VAL A 54 -14.52 -5.05 9.54
CA VAL A 54 -14.00 -3.99 8.67
C VAL A 54 -14.41 -2.63 9.22
N VAL A 55 -13.45 -1.72 9.31
CA VAL A 55 -13.69 -0.37 9.81
C VAL A 55 -13.86 0.59 8.63
N VAL A 56 -14.85 1.46 8.69
CA VAL A 56 -15.10 2.49 7.66
C VAL A 56 -14.90 3.86 8.27
N VAL A 57 -14.08 4.67 7.60
CA VAL A 57 -13.81 6.06 8.01
C VAL A 57 -13.91 6.98 6.80
N ASN A 58 -13.95 8.28 7.02
CA ASN A 58 -14.13 9.24 5.93
C ASN A 58 -12.89 10.11 5.65
N SER A 59 -11.78 9.86 6.32
CA SER A 59 -10.53 10.61 6.08
C SER A 59 -9.32 9.77 6.44
N ILE A 60 -8.16 10.17 5.90
CA ILE A 60 -6.89 9.53 6.24
C ILE A 60 -6.54 9.74 7.73
N GLU A 61 -6.85 10.90 8.27
CA GLU A 61 -6.59 11.21 9.67
C GLU A 61 -7.38 10.27 10.59
N LYS A 62 -8.64 10.01 10.27
CA LYS A 62 -9.47 9.07 11.03
C LYS A 62 -9.01 7.62 10.85
N ALA A 63 -8.49 7.29 9.67
CA ALA A 63 -7.90 5.98 9.45
C ALA A 63 -6.68 5.75 10.36
N ILE A 64 -5.83 6.76 10.47
CA ILE A 64 -4.65 6.69 11.34
C ILE A 64 -5.07 6.55 12.81
N GLU A 65 -6.08 7.29 13.23
CA GLU A 65 -6.63 7.19 14.60
C GLU A 65 -7.20 5.80 14.89
N ALA A 66 -7.70 5.10 13.88
CA ALA A 66 -8.28 3.77 14.04
C ALA A 66 -7.25 2.66 14.19
N ILE A 67 -5.98 2.95 13.96
CA ILE A 67 -4.90 1.97 14.11
C ILE A 67 -4.66 1.72 15.60
N GLN A 68 -4.66 0.44 15.99
CA GLN A 68 -4.43 0.04 17.37
C GLN A 68 -3.41 -1.10 17.43
N ASN A 69 -2.38 -0.93 18.26
CA ASN A 69 -1.41 -1.98 18.56
C ASN A 69 -0.70 -2.54 17.32
N ASP A 70 -0.48 -1.73 16.31
CA ASP A 70 0.24 -2.11 15.10
C ASP A 70 1.42 -1.18 14.90
N GLU A 71 2.62 -1.73 14.95
CA GLU A 71 3.86 -0.96 14.79
C GLU A 71 4.18 -0.69 13.32
N GLN A 72 3.50 -1.35 12.39
CA GLN A 72 3.77 -1.20 10.96
C GLN A 72 2.49 -1.32 10.12
N PRO A 73 1.56 -0.37 10.25
CA PRO A 73 0.37 -0.36 9.40
C PRO A 73 0.72 0.01 7.95
N TYR A 74 -0.04 -0.54 7.01
CA TYR A 74 0.19 -0.36 5.58
C TYR A 74 -0.91 0.43 4.91
N ILE A 75 -0.52 1.33 4.02
CA ILE A 75 -1.42 2.01 3.09
C ILE A 75 -1.33 1.26 1.75
N ILE A 76 -2.43 0.73 1.26
CA ILE A 76 -2.40 -0.13 0.07
C ILE A 76 -3.09 0.46 -1.16
N GLY A 77 -3.51 1.70 -1.09
CA GLY A 77 -3.98 2.41 -2.28
C GLY A 77 -5.48 2.70 -2.28
N GLY A 78 -6.04 3.19 -3.37
CA GLY A 78 -5.29 3.52 -4.61
C GLY A 78 -4.55 4.84 -4.58
N GLY A 79 -4.29 5.36 -5.77
CA GLY A 79 -3.42 6.52 -5.96
C GLY A 79 -3.80 7.75 -5.14
N GLU A 80 -5.09 8.06 -5.03
CA GLU A 80 -5.56 9.19 -4.23
C GLU A 80 -5.26 8.98 -2.74
N ILE A 81 -5.39 7.75 -2.25
CA ILE A 81 -5.10 7.45 -0.85
C ILE A 81 -3.59 7.51 -0.60
N TYR A 82 -2.77 7.01 -1.52
CA TYR A 82 -1.31 7.16 -1.44
C TYR A 82 -0.91 8.63 -1.35
N LYS A 83 -1.49 9.46 -2.19
CA LYS A 83 -1.21 10.90 -2.22
C LYS A 83 -1.55 11.57 -0.88
N GLN A 84 -2.71 11.24 -0.32
CA GLN A 84 -3.13 11.78 0.97
C GLN A 84 -2.28 11.27 2.12
N ALA A 85 -1.81 10.03 2.05
CA ALA A 85 -1.06 9.39 3.12
C ALA A 85 0.44 9.72 3.10
N LEU A 86 0.98 10.12 1.95
CA LEU A 86 2.42 10.35 1.78
C LEU A 86 3.02 11.29 2.85
N PRO A 87 2.37 12.43 3.22
CA PRO A 87 2.94 13.29 4.26
C PRO A 87 3.08 12.63 5.63
N TYR A 88 2.33 11.57 5.89
CA TYR A 88 2.33 10.88 7.19
C TYR A 88 3.24 9.64 7.21
N ALA A 89 3.72 9.19 6.05
CA ALA A 89 4.42 7.91 5.96
C ALA A 89 5.89 8.05 6.32
N SER A 90 6.45 6.99 6.89
CA SER A 90 7.89 6.89 7.19
C SER A 90 8.62 5.92 6.26
N ILE A 91 7.91 4.97 5.66
CA ILE A 91 8.48 3.95 4.78
C ILE A 91 7.61 3.83 3.53
N ILE A 92 8.24 3.61 2.39
CA ILE A 92 7.56 3.28 1.13
C ILE A 92 8.11 1.95 0.63
N GLU A 93 7.20 0.99 0.45
CA GLU A 93 7.50 -0.29 -0.20
C GLU A 93 6.95 -0.24 -1.61
N LEU A 94 7.81 -0.03 -2.60
CA LEU A 94 7.40 0.20 -3.98
C LEU A 94 7.75 -1.00 -4.85
N THR A 95 6.82 -1.40 -5.70
CA THR A 95 7.10 -2.31 -6.81
C THR A 95 7.19 -1.48 -8.09
N ARG A 96 8.36 -1.46 -8.71
CA ARG A 96 8.58 -0.75 -9.96
C ARG A 96 8.72 -1.76 -11.09
N VAL A 97 7.83 -1.70 -12.06
CA VAL A 97 7.90 -2.52 -13.25
C VAL A 97 8.78 -1.84 -14.28
N HIS A 98 9.76 -2.60 -14.82
CA HIS A 98 10.66 -2.11 -15.85
C HIS A 98 10.05 -2.38 -17.22
N GLY A 99 9.82 -1.32 -17.98
CA GLY A 99 9.22 -1.40 -19.30
C GLY A 99 8.35 -0.20 -19.62
N ASN A 100 7.78 -0.22 -20.82
CA ASN A 100 6.95 0.86 -21.33
C ASN A 100 5.48 0.49 -21.11
N PHE A 101 4.96 0.77 -19.93
CA PHE A 101 3.59 0.46 -19.59
C PHE A 101 2.81 1.74 -19.32
N GLU A 102 1.59 1.79 -19.84
CA GLU A 102 0.62 2.76 -19.42
C GLU A 102 -0.19 2.16 -18.29
N GLY A 103 -0.02 2.69 -17.10
CA GLY A 103 -0.72 2.21 -15.92
C GLY A 103 -1.85 3.14 -15.54
N ASP A 104 -2.90 2.57 -14.96
CA ASP A 104 -4.05 3.33 -14.48
C ASP A 104 -3.88 3.81 -13.04
N THR A 105 -2.97 3.23 -12.31
CA THR A 105 -2.72 3.58 -10.91
C THR A 105 -1.28 4.03 -10.75
N TYR A 106 -1.13 5.21 -10.22
CA TYR A 106 0.16 5.83 -10.07
C TYR A 106 0.47 6.06 -8.62
N PHE A 107 1.66 5.64 -8.21
CA PHE A 107 2.21 6.06 -6.95
C PHE A 107 2.67 7.52 -7.09
N PRO A 108 2.51 8.36 -6.06
CA PRO A 108 3.03 9.72 -6.10
C PRO A 108 4.54 9.75 -6.38
N GLU A 109 5.01 10.82 -7.01
CA GLU A 109 6.44 10.97 -7.27
C GLU A 109 7.22 10.99 -5.97
N ILE A 110 8.32 10.22 -5.93
CA ILE A 110 9.16 10.13 -4.74
C ILE A 110 10.29 11.16 -4.87
N ASP A 111 10.29 12.12 -3.95
CA ASP A 111 11.33 13.15 -3.88
C ASP A 111 12.54 12.60 -3.14
N LEU A 112 13.64 12.36 -3.86
CA LEU A 112 14.86 11.80 -3.30
C LEU A 112 15.58 12.75 -2.33
N ASN A 113 15.16 14.01 -2.24
CA ASN A 113 15.61 14.91 -1.18
C ASN A 113 14.96 14.62 0.17
N GLN A 114 13.81 13.94 0.16
CA GLN A 114 13.05 13.60 1.37
C GLN A 114 13.08 12.11 1.69
N TRP A 115 13.38 11.27 0.70
CA TRP A 115 13.34 9.82 0.82
C TRP A 115 14.67 9.21 0.42
N GLU A 116 15.13 8.23 1.21
CA GLU A 116 16.35 7.48 0.94
C GLU A 116 16.01 6.06 0.56
N GLU A 117 16.56 5.57 -0.55
CA GLU A 117 16.45 4.17 -0.92
C GLU A 117 17.36 3.36 0.00
N ILE A 118 16.77 2.45 0.80
CA ILE A 118 17.54 1.64 1.74
C ILE A 118 17.64 0.17 1.32
N LYS A 119 16.80 -0.28 0.39
CA LYS A 119 16.81 -1.66 -0.09
C LYS A 119 16.25 -1.72 -1.51
N ARG A 120 16.87 -2.57 -2.33
CA ARG A 120 16.37 -2.85 -3.68
C ARG A 120 16.59 -4.31 -4.00
N GLU A 121 15.52 -4.98 -4.48
CA GLU A 121 15.57 -6.34 -4.98
C GLU A 121 15.08 -6.33 -6.42
N HIS A 122 15.93 -6.77 -7.35
CA HIS A 122 15.59 -6.84 -8.76
C HIS A 122 15.15 -8.25 -9.12
N ILE A 123 13.98 -8.38 -9.72
CA ILE A 123 13.41 -9.65 -10.16
C ILE A 123 13.45 -9.69 -11.68
N LEU A 124 14.21 -10.64 -12.23
CA LEU A 124 14.38 -10.77 -13.67
C LEU A 124 13.14 -11.38 -14.30
N LYS A 125 12.87 -10.97 -15.53
CA LYS A 125 11.87 -11.56 -16.40
C LYS A 125 12.13 -13.06 -16.57
N ASP A 126 11.10 -13.87 -16.43
CA ASP A 126 11.19 -15.32 -16.64
C ASP A 126 9.88 -15.89 -17.20
N GLU A 127 9.67 -17.20 -17.07
CA GLU A 127 8.47 -17.88 -17.58
C GLU A 127 7.19 -17.46 -16.85
N ASN A 128 7.31 -16.97 -15.62
CA ASN A 128 6.18 -16.65 -14.78
C ASN A 128 5.77 -15.17 -14.85
N HIS A 129 6.62 -14.31 -15.42
CA HIS A 129 6.30 -12.88 -15.55
C HIS A 129 6.99 -12.29 -16.78
N ALA A 130 6.28 -11.40 -17.45
CA ALA A 130 6.67 -10.86 -18.76
C ALA A 130 7.68 -9.73 -18.68
N CYS A 131 7.96 -9.19 -17.50
CA CYS A 131 8.79 -8.00 -17.33
C CYS A 131 9.69 -8.14 -16.13
N ASP A 132 10.85 -7.48 -16.20
CA ASP A 132 11.66 -7.26 -15.00
C ASP A 132 10.93 -6.30 -14.09
N PHE A 133 11.09 -6.45 -12.78
CA PHE A 133 10.61 -5.47 -11.82
C PHE A 133 11.52 -5.43 -10.59
N SER A 134 11.36 -4.40 -9.79
CA SER A 134 12.16 -4.22 -8.58
C SER A 134 11.25 -3.94 -7.40
N PHE A 135 11.59 -4.52 -6.25
CA PHE A 135 11.04 -4.14 -4.96
C PHE A 135 12.00 -3.15 -4.32
N ILE A 136 11.52 -1.95 -4.05
CA ILE A 136 12.36 -0.86 -3.55
C ILE A 136 11.76 -0.36 -2.24
N THR A 137 12.60 -0.28 -1.21
CA THR A 137 12.21 0.27 0.08
C THR A 137 12.83 1.64 0.24
N TYR A 138 12.01 2.64 0.48
CA TYR A 138 12.45 4.00 0.80
C TYR A 138 12.13 4.32 2.25
N LYS A 139 13.04 5.01 2.90
CA LYS A 139 12.84 5.53 4.25
C LYS A 139 12.90 7.06 4.21
N ARG A 140 12.03 7.72 4.98
CA ARG A 140 12.05 9.17 5.07
C ARG A 140 13.36 9.64 5.70
N SER A 141 13.98 10.63 5.08
CA SER A 141 15.28 11.15 5.53
C SER A 141 15.17 11.92 6.85
N SER A 142 14.02 12.52 7.13
CA SER A 142 13.76 13.19 8.40
C SER A 142 12.86 12.34 9.28
N ASN A 143 13.01 12.43 10.60
CA ASN A 143 12.15 11.70 11.52
C ASN A 143 10.73 12.21 11.47
N LYS A 144 9.78 11.27 11.31
CA LYS A 144 8.35 11.51 11.45
C LYS A 144 7.83 10.64 12.59
N PRO A 145 6.90 11.14 13.41
CA PRO A 145 6.34 10.35 14.51
C PRO A 145 5.29 9.33 14.03
N SER A 146 5.42 8.85 12.81
CA SER A 146 4.48 7.89 12.22
C SER A 146 5.23 6.63 11.83
N ASN A 147 4.54 5.50 11.93
CA ASN A 147 5.04 4.20 11.49
C ASN A 147 4.30 3.65 10.27
N LEU A 148 3.62 4.54 9.52
CA LEU A 148 2.91 4.15 8.32
C LEU A 148 3.87 3.72 7.21
N THR A 149 3.53 2.62 6.55
CA THR A 149 4.22 2.14 5.34
C THR A 149 3.26 2.22 4.15
N LEU A 150 3.72 2.85 3.09
CA LEU A 150 3.00 2.92 1.83
C LEU A 150 3.40 1.77 0.92
#